data_78e84dea8ed651847de4e9a7a038c918
#
_entry.id   78e84dea8ed651847de4e9a7a038c918
#
_cell.length_a   1.000
_cell.length_b   1.000
_cell.length_c   1.000
_cell.angle_alpha   90.00
_cell.angle_beta   90.00
_cell.angle_gamma   90.00
#
_symmetry.space_group_name_H-M   'P 1'
#
loop_
_entity.id
_entity.type
_entity.pdbx_description
1 polymer ?
#
loop_
_entity_poly.entity_id
_entity_poly.type
_entity_poly.pdbx_seq_one_letter_code
_entity_poly.pdbx_strand_id
1 'polypeptide(L)'
;MSILLLIILFALGAAFAPRFIPARFGWLQTGARVALSLAAVFMALATSFVIIDQDKVGHLKLIYGTSELPPGHIIAMSGEAGPQAEILGPGFNFKPLLNILYDVEQLPVTEIPEGHYGYIVARDGRPLRADQFLADAWPDEQQMLDAAYFLTDGKGQKGPQLTVLKPGRYRLNQYLFEVYNKGDALRATSVPAGFVAVIKSNVQEKSVDVCQPVHDEQTAKLSIPLVPRGCRGVWSEPLLPGTYYLNRRAYEVALVDTRIQTWQYQGGYARRRINLTLNQNGQIEQTAEREEVVTPENAADNAVLLRVEGWEIPQDLRILAQVTPEDAPFVVASVGDLQAVEDKIITPTVRSIVRNVTGSTAPIPVDQEGDNLQSVRRVLDLQDKRPQLEQAVLDALIPEARNAGVSIREVRFGDPVIPPELLLARKREQLAQQMITTFRKEQQAQEERIKTEKARATAEQQPELVRAEIQVEVAKQDRTAAQLRGEGEKLRLQEIAAGQQAQAGVLGKELTYQLAVVKEVLAFIAANPDAVKVPNVLVEGGESGSLPAAAAVFGFLGNSTVARGLGQATGASPAPAKKLYEK
;
A
#
# COMPACT_ATOMS: atom_id res chain seq x y z
N MET A 1 41.12 -40.42 18.86
CA MET A 1 41.94 -41.69 18.85
C MET A 1 42.43 -42.06 20.23
N SER A 2 43.15 -41.23 20.97
CA SER A 2 43.75 -41.57 22.28
C SER A 2 42.74 -41.99 23.35
N ILE A 3 41.56 -41.37 23.42
CA ILE A 3 40.51 -41.70 24.41
C ILE A 3 39.84 -43.04 24.12
N LEU A 4 39.57 -43.32 22.84
CA LEU A 4 39.00 -44.63 22.44
C LEU A 4 39.95 -45.77 22.77
N LEU A 5 41.25 -45.59 22.49
CA LEU A 5 42.32 -46.52 22.85
C LEU A 5 42.37 -46.75 24.38
N LEU A 6 42.21 -45.67 25.17
CA LEU A 6 42.16 -45.76 26.65
C LEU A 6 40.92 -46.50 27.14
N ILE A 7 39.76 -46.29 26.56
CA ILE A 7 38.54 -47.04 26.90
C ILE A 7 38.72 -48.52 26.59
N ILE A 8 39.26 -48.85 25.43
CA ILE A 8 39.57 -50.21 25.01
C ILE A 8 40.62 -50.82 25.94
N LEU A 9 41.67 -50.07 26.29
CA LEU A 9 42.71 -50.52 27.19
C LEU A 9 42.18 -50.80 28.60
N PHE A 10 41.32 -49.98 29.16
CA PHE A 10 40.66 -50.24 30.43
C PHE A 10 39.70 -51.43 30.37
N ALA A 11 38.93 -51.58 29.30
CA ALA A 11 38.05 -52.74 29.11
C ALA A 11 38.83 -54.03 28.95
N LEU A 12 39.93 -54.03 28.14
CA LEU A 12 40.83 -55.15 28.02
C LEU A 12 41.57 -55.47 29.37
N GLY A 13 42.01 -54.43 30.07
CA GLY A 13 42.60 -54.55 31.40
C GLY A 13 41.67 -55.23 32.39
N ALA A 14 40.40 -54.89 32.38
CA ALA A 14 39.37 -55.53 33.19
C ALA A 14 39.15 -57.02 32.80
N ALA A 15 39.16 -57.28 31.47
CA ALA A 15 39.00 -58.67 30.99
C ALA A 15 40.21 -59.55 31.32
N PHE A 16 41.40 -59.04 31.20
CA PHE A 16 42.67 -59.77 31.40
C PHE A 16 43.23 -59.63 32.80
N ALA A 17 42.61 -58.90 33.74
CA ALA A 17 43.02 -58.72 35.11
C ALA A 17 43.29 -60.10 35.83
N PRO A 18 42.51 -61.20 35.59
CA PRO A 18 42.79 -62.48 36.18
C PRO A 18 44.09 -63.13 35.71
N ARG A 19 44.60 -62.77 34.60
CA ARG A 19 45.83 -63.34 34.00
C ARG A 19 47.10 -62.74 34.60
N PHE A 20 47.01 -61.55 35.12
CA PHE A 20 48.13 -60.82 35.71
C PHE A 20 48.15 -60.81 37.22
N ILE A 21 46.99 -60.97 37.86
CA ILE A 21 46.87 -60.99 39.32
C ILE A 21 46.70 -62.46 39.79
N PRO A 22 47.62 -63.03 40.61
CA PRO A 22 47.52 -64.41 41.09
C PRO A 22 46.22 -64.67 41.85
N ALA A 23 45.65 -65.92 41.70
CA ALA A 23 44.35 -66.28 42.27
C ALA A 23 44.29 -66.18 43.80
N ARG A 24 45.46 -66.23 44.51
CA ARG A 24 45.57 -66.02 45.97
C ARG A 24 45.14 -64.66 46.47
N PHE A 25 45.01 -63.65 45.57
CA PHE A 25 44.52 -62.33 45.87
C PHE A 25 43.18 -62.02 45.16
N GLY A 26 42.23 -62.99 45.32
CA GLY A 26 40.91 -62.94 44.64
C GLY A 26 40.13 -61.62 44.84
N TRP A 27 40.21 -61.00 46.01
CA TRP A 27 39.58 -59.69 46.29
C TRP A 27 40.21 -58.58 45.49
N LEU A 28 41.53 -58.61 45.27
CA LEU A 28 42.24 -57.63 44.47
C LEU A 28 41.92 -57.80 42.98
N GLN A 29 41.71 -59.04 42.54
CA GLN A 29 41.32 -59.40 41.20
C GLN A 29 39.91 -58.86 40.82
N THR A 30 38.95 -59.08 41.74
CA THR A 30 37.59 -58.54 41.58
C THR A 30 37.55 -57.06 41.71
N GLY A 31 38.30 -56.45 42.66
CA GLY A 31 38.41 -55.01 42.84
C GLY A 31 38.99 -54.33 41.63
N ALA A 32 40.07 -54.84 41.05
CA ALA A 32 40.70 -54.30 39.83
C ALA A 32 39.77 -54.37 38.61
N ARG A 33 39.06 -55.49 38.45
CA ARG A 33 38.05 -55.62 37.37
C ARG A 33 36.95 -54.59 37.48
N VAL A 34 36.36 -54.49 38.69
CA VAL A 34 35.30 -53.52 38.93
C VAL A 34 35.80 -52.05 38.69
N ALA A 35 36.98 -51.76 39.24
CA ALA A 35 37.55 -50.40 39.07
C ALA A 35 37.84 -50.04 37.61
N LEU A 36 38.47 -51.00 36.85
CA LEU A 36 38.74 -50.77 35.42
C LEU A 36 37.49 -50.74 34.56
N SER A 37 36.48 -51.59 34.88
CA SER A 37 35.18 -51.54 34.20
C SER A 37 34.44 -50.25 34.47
N LEU A 38 34.42 -49.78 35.73
CA LEU A 38 33.83 -48.49 36.10
C LEU A 38 34.58 -47.31 35.41
N ALA A 39 35.91 -47.37 35.34
CA ALA A 39 36.69 -46.36 34.66
C ALA A 39 36.39 -46.33 33.13
N ALA A 40 36.28 -47.48 32.50
CA ALA A 40 35.90 -47.61 31.10
C ALA A 40 34.49 -47.06 30.83
N VAL A 41 33.51 -47.43 31.69
CA VAL A 41 32.12 -46.92 31.60
C VAL A 41 32.07 -45.43 31.86
N PHE A 42 32.77 -44.94 32.89
CA PHE A 42 32.82 -43.50 33.20
C PHE A 42 33.42 -42.70 32.01
N MET A 43 34.51 -43.22 31.43
CA MET A 43 35.15 -42.57 30.29
C MET A 43 34.26 -42.61 29.04
N ALA A 44 33.57 -43.71 28.78
CA ALA A 44 32.58 -43.84 27.71
C ALA A 44 31.41 -42.86 27.91
N LEU A 45 30.89 -42.76 29.13
CA LEU A 45 29.84 -41.81 29.48
C LEU A 45 30.34 -40.33 29.32
N ALA A 46 31.54 -40.03 29.79
CA ALA A 46 32.11 -38.70 29.72
C ALA A 46 32.32 -38.20 28.26
N THR A 47 32.51 -39.14 27.33
CA THR A 47 32.63 -38.82 25.89
C THR A 47 31.29 -38.88 25.14
N SER A 48 30.19 -39.23 25.83
CA SER A 48 28.90 -39.47 25.19
C SER A 48 27.95 -38.31 25.26
N PHE A 49 28.33 -37.15 25.79
CA PHE A 49 27.47 -35.98 25.85
C PHE A 49 28.17 -34.73 25.38
N VAL A 50 27.38 -33.80 24.89
CA VAL A 50 27.79 -32.44 24.54
C VAL A 50 26.70 -31.46 25.00
N ILE A 51 27.12 -30.32 25.45
CA ILE A 51 26.22 -29.21 25.81
C ILE A 51 26.29 -28.17 24.67
N ILE A 52 25.16 -27.87 24.09
CA ILE A 52 25.02 -26.89 23.03
C ILE A 52 24.45 -25.62 23.63
N ASP A 53 25.06 -24.46 23.34
CA ASP A 53 24.59 -23.18 23.76
C ASP A 53 23.20 -22.83 23.18
N GLN A 54 22.44 -21.97 23.86
CA GLN A 54 21.05 -21.66 23.46
C GLN A 54 20.95 -20.97 22.10
N ASP A 55 21.98 -20.24 21.69
CA ASP A 55 22.07 -19.49 20.43
C ASP A 55 22.81 -20.27 19.33
N LYS A 56 23.11 -21.53 19.57
CA LYS A 56 23.83 -22.40 18.63
C LYS A 56 23.06 -23.66 18.28
N VAL A 57 23.53 -24.28 17.21
CA VAL A 57 23.07 -25.58 16.71
C VAL A 57 24.30 -26.47 16.60
N GLY A 58 24.21 -27.69 17.14
CA GLY A 58 25.26 -28.67 17.01
C GLY A 58 25.13 -29.47 15.70
N HIS A 59 26.13 -29.37 14.87
CA HIS A 59 26.23 -30.12 13.61
C HIS A 59 27.10 -31.34 13.81
N LEU A 60 26.58 -32.49 13.42
CA LEU A 60 27.26 -33.76 13.55
C LEU A 60 27.99 -34.10 12.25
N LYS A 61 29.26 -34.48 12.38
CA LYS A 61 30.06 -35.03 11.29
C LYS A 61 30.64 -36.36 11.71
N LEU A 62 30.12 -37.43 11.14
CA LEU A 62 30.57 -38.78 11.48
C LEU A 62 31.98 -39.02 10.90
N ILE A 63 32.95 -39.31 11.77
CA ILE A 63 34.35 -39.52 11.39
C ILE A 63 34.56 -40.96 10.92
N TYR A 64 33.96 -41.90 11.62
CA TYR A 64 34.10 -43.34 11.35
C TYR A 64 32.79 -43.94 10.85
N GLY A 65 32.50 -43.71 9.56
CA GLY A 65 31.31 -44.27 8.91
C GLY A 65 31.55 -45.72 8.47
N THR A 66 30.48 -46.50 8.42
CA THR A 66 30.51 -47.88 7.92
C THR A 66 30.43 -47.97 6.40
N SER A 67 30.00 -46.90 5.73
CA SER A 67 29.86 -46.78 4.29
C SER A 67 30.29 -45.38 3.80
N GLU A 68 30.63 -45.31 2.56
CA GLU A 68 30.92 -44.02 1.87
C GLU A 68 29.62 -43.40 1.41
N LEU A 69 29.60 -42.06 1.33
CA LEU A 69 28.48 -41.30 0.78
C LEU A 69 28.27 -41.66 -0.71
N PRO A 70 27.03 -41.84 -1.15
CA PRO A 70 26.74 -41.99 -2.58
C PRO A 70 27.27 -40.84 -3.41
N PRO A 71 27.74 -41.06 -4.64
CA PRO A 71 28.23 -39.99 -5.51
C PRO A 71 27.17 -38.91 -5.72
N GLY A 72 27.59 -37.66 -5.53
CA GLY A 72 26.70 -36.49 -5.70
C GLY A 72 25.99 -36.02 -4.42
N HIS A 73 26.06 -36.78 -3.34
CA HIS A 73 25.54 -36.42 -2.02
C HIS A 73 26.65 -35.91 -1.10
N ILE A 74 26.33 -34.95 -0.25
CA ILE A 74 27.23 -34.34 0.74
C ILE A 74 26.72 -34.58 2.16
N ILE A 75 25.45 -34.90 2.33
CA ILE A 75 24.80 -35.11 3.64
C ILE A 75 24.52 -36.59 3.82
N ALA A 76 25.01 -37.14 4.93
CA ALA A 76 24.79 -38.50 5.33
C ALA A 76 23.48 -38.63 6.13
N MET A 77 22.74 -39.70 5.87
CA MET A 77 21.48 -39.99 6.57
C MET A 77 21.69 -40.84 7.80
N SER A 78 22.44 -41.94 7.69
CA SER A 78 22.75 -42.83 8.82
C SER A 78 23.89 -43.76 8.48
N GLY A 79 24.95 -43.70 9.29
CA GLY A 79 26.06 -44.63 9.18
C GLY A 79 27.12 -44.34 8.13
N GLU A 80 26.87 -43.42 7.21
CA GLU A 80 27.87 -42.93 6.25
C GLU A 80 28.78 -41.89 6.90
N ALA A 81 30.06 -41.90 6.52
CA ALA A 81 31.02 -40.89 6.96
C ALA A 81 30.70 -39.50 6.36
N GLY A 82 30.84 -38.44 7.17
CA GLY A 82 30.61 -37.06 6.72
C GLY A 82 29.56 -36.32 7.53
N PRO A 83 29.16 -35.11 7.05
CA PRO A 83 28.12 -34.33 7.69
C PRO A 83 26.77 -35.06 7.74
N GLN A 84 26.17 -35.12 8.92
CA GLN A 84 24.90 -35.81 9.13
C GLN A 84 23.71 -34.90 8.93
N ALA A 85 22.58 -35.46 8.48
CA ALA A 85 21.30 -34.71 8.38
C ALA A 85 20.80 -34.31 9.77
N GLU A 86 21.03 -35.14 10.79
CA GLU A 86 20.66 -34.89 12.17
C GLU A 86 21.45 -33.70 12.74
N ILE A 87 20.77 -32.81 13.45
CA ILE A 87 21.36 -31.71 14.21
C ILE A 87 21.02 -31.84 15.69
N LEU A 88 21.91 -31.33 16.54
CA LEU A 88 21.70 -31.30 17.98
C LEU A 88 21.09 -29.96 18.40
N GLY A 89 20.00 -30.03 19.17
CA GLY A 89 19.36 -28.84 19.75
C GLY A 89 20.14 -28.30 20.96
N PRO A 90 19.75 -27.10 21.47
CA PRO A 90 20.38 -26.52 22.65
C PRO A 90 20.16 -27.37 23.90
N GLY A 91 21.13 -27.28 24.82
CA GLY A 91 21.11 -28.00 26.07
C GLY A 91 21.91 -29.30 26.05
N PHE A 92 21.53 -30.21 26.92
CA PHE A 92 22.22 -31.48 27.11
C PHE A 92 21.80 -32.49 26.03
N ASN A 93 22.77 -32.94 25.25
CA ASN A 93 22.59 -33.98 24.24
C ASN A 93 23.45 -35.19 24.58
N PHE A 94 22.81 -36.37 24.63
CA PHE A 94 23.46 -37.63 24.91
C PHE A 94 23.36 -38.58 23.71
N LYS A 95 24.51 -39.06 23.25
CA LYS A 95 24.62 -40.08 22.22
C LYS A 95 25.86 -40.93 22.53
N PRO A 96 25.79 -42.24 22.55
CA PRO A 96 26.94 -43.09 22.94
C PRO A 96 28.18 -42.75 22.12
N LEU A 97 29.29 -42.50 22.80
CA LEU A 97 30.60 -42.16 22.20
C LEU A 97 30.57 -40.96 21.25
N LEU A 98 29.66 -40.01 21.51
CA LEU A 98 29.42 -38.81 20.65
C LEU A 98 30.72 -38.12 20.25
N ASN A 99 31.55 -37.72 21.23
CA ASN A 99 32.80 -36.98 21.00
C ASN A 99 33.96 -37.83 20.43
N ILE A 100 33.72 -39.13 20.22
CA ILE A 100 34.68 -40.04 19.62
C ILE A 100 34.33 -40.34 18.16
N LEU A 101 33.05 -40.64 17.93
CA LEU A 101 32.55 -41.02 16.61
C LEU A 101 32.23 -39.83 15.75
N TYR A 102 31.81 -38.72 16.37
CA TYR A 102 31.40 -37.52 15.69
C TYR A 102 32.32 -36.35 16.05
N ASP A 103 32.57 -35.50 15.07
CA ASP A 103 33.02 -34.14 15.25
C ASP A 103 31.76 -33.24 15.38
N VAL A 104 31.63 -32.55 16.52
CA VAL A 104 30.47 -31.73 16.81
C VAL A 104 30.83 -30.27 16.67
N GLU A 105 30.41 -29.67 15.57
CA GLU A 105 30.63 -28.24 15.30
C GLU A 105 29.41 -27.45 15.77
N GLN A 106 29.62 -26.48 16.65
CA GLN A 106 28.58 -25.56 17.11
C GLN A 106 28.56 -24.30 16.26
N LEU A 107 27.54 -24.15 15.43
CA LEU A 107 27.32 -22.97 14.59
C LEU A 107 26.18 -22.10 15.15
N PRO A 108 26.23 -20.78 14.95
CA PRO A 108 25.19 -19.89 15.43
C PRO A 108 23.84 -20.18 14.74
N VAL A 109 22.75 -19.95 15.45
CA VAL A 109 21.39 -20.01 14.90
C VAL A 109 21.26 -18.98 13.77
N THR A 110 20.64 -19.38 12.68
CA THR A 110 20.37 -18.47 11.55
C THR A 110 19.26 -17.51 11.94
N GLU A 111 19.57 -16.22 11.94
CA GLU A 111 18.62 -15.16 12.26
C GLU A 111 18.25 -14.37 11.02
N ILE A 112 16.97 -14.25 10.77
CA ILE A 112 16.41 -13.44 9.69
C ILE A 112 15.83 -12.17 10.32
N PRO A 113 16.38 -10.98 10.03
CA PRO A 113 15.92 -9.72 10.60
C PRO A 113 14.53 -9.35 10.09
N GLU A 114 13.81 -8.56 10.86
CA GLU A 114 12.51 -8.03 10.46
C GLU A 114 12.62 -7.22 9.15
N GLY A 115 11.58 -7.32 8.33
CA GLY A 115 11.55 -6.66 7.02
C GLY A 115 12.45 -7.29 5.95
N HIS A 116 13.09 -8.43 6.23
CA HIS A 116 13.87 -9.22 5.28
C HIS A 116 13.36 -10.66 5.22
N TYR A 117 13.74 -11.36 4.20
CA TYR A 117 13.53 -12.80 4.10
C TYR A 117 14.85 -13.53 3.90
N GLY A 118 14.90 -14.78 4.35
CA GLY A 118 16.04 -15.67 4.13
C GLY A 118 15.89 -16.38 2.79
N TYR A 119 16.86 -16.16 1.90
CA TYR A 119 16.97 -16.91 0.66
C TYR A 119 17.82 -18.15 0.90
N ILE A 120 17.30 -19.32 0.53
CA ILE A 120 17.91 -20.60 0.83
C ILE A 120 18.45 -21.27 -0.43
N VAL A 121 19.62 -21.87 -0.29
CA VAL A 121 20.21 -22.76 -1.29
C VAL A 121 20.50 -24.10 -0.64
N ALA A 122 19.87 -25.17 -1.10
CA ALA A 122 20.17 -26.52 -0.67
C ALA A 122 21.40 -27.05 -1.42
N ARG A 123 22.38 -27.54 -0.68
CA ARG A 123 23.64 -28.07 -1.24
C ARG A 123 23.52 -29.54 -1.65
N ASP A 124 22.50 -30.23 -1.17
CA ASP A 124 22.20 -31.63 -1.46
C ASP A 124 20.72 -31.83 -1.77
N GLY A 125 20.36 -32.97 -2.34
CA GLY A 125 19.03 -33.31 -2.76
C GLY A 125 18.96 -33.74 -4.22
N ARG A 126 17.75 -33.88 -4.75
CA ARG A 126 17.54 -34.24 -6.15
C ARG A 126 17.94 -33.10 -7.08
N PRO A 127 18.47 -33.39 -8.26
CA PRO A 127 18.76 -32.35 -9.25
C PRO A 127 17.48 -31.61 -9.68
N LEU A 128 17.61 -30.31 -9.99
CA LEU A 128 16.56 -29.55 -10.65
C LEU A 128 16.26 -30.16 -12.02
N ARG A 129 15.00 -30.08 -12.47
CA ARG A 129 14.62 -30.39 -13.83
C ARG A 129 15.25 -29.38 -14.80
N ALA A 130 15.42 -29.78 -16.05
CA ALA A 130 16.09 -28.95 -17.06
C ALA A 130 15.40 -27.60 -17.32
N ASP A 131 14.12 -27.52 -17.02
CA ASP A 131 13.26 -26.31 -17.15
C ASP A 131 13.18 -25.47 -15.89
N GLN A 132 13.80 -25.91 -14.79
CA GLN A 132 13.79 -25.24 -13.50
C GLN A 132 15.09 -24.50 -13.21
N PHE A 133 15.00 -23.32 -12.66
CA PHE A 133 16.11 -22.58 -12.06
C PHE A 133 15.95 -22.40 -10.54
N LEU A 134 14.77 -22.70 -10.01
CA LEU A 134 14.44 -22.77 -8.58
C LEU A 134 13.78 -24.11 -8.28
N ALA A 135 14.01 -24.64 -7.10
CA ALA A 135 13.34 -25.84 -6.60
C ALA A 135 11.83 -25.61 -6.44
N ASP A 136 11.08 -26.67 -6.42
CA ASP A 136 9.64 -26.63 -6.18
C ASP A 136 9.31 -25.95 -4.83
N ALA A 137 8.16 -25.27 -4.76
CA ALA A 137 7.69 -24.66 -3.52
C ALA A 137 7.37 -25.71 -2.46
N TRP A 138 7.68 -25.40 -1.21
CA TRP A 138 7.30 -26.18 -0.06
C TRP A 138 6.03 -25.62 0.57
N PRO A 139 5.07 -26.46 0.95
CA PRO A 139 3.84 -26.01 1.61
C PRO A 139 4.12 -25.46 3.01
N ASP A 140 5.14 -26.00 3.69
CA ASP A 140 5.58 -25.59 5.01
C ASP A 140 7.09 -25.43 5.06
N GLU A 141 7.55 -24.27 5.53
CA GLU A 141 8.98 -23.95 5.69
C GLU A 141 9.65 -24.83 6.75
N GLN A 142 8.91 -25.28 7.77
CA GLN A 142 9.46 -26.15 8.82
C GLN A 142 9.79 -27.55 8.30
N GLN A 143 8.91 -28.11 7.46
CA GLN A 143 9.18 -29.39 6.80
C GLN A 143 10.37 -29.31 5.85
N MET A 144 10.53 -28.18 5.15
CA MET A 144 11.69 -27.97 4.30
C MET A 144 12.99 -27.96 5.10
N LEU A 145 12.99 -27.39 6.31
CA LEU A 145 14.18 -27.23 7.14
C LEU A 145 14.58 -28.51 7.88
N ASP A 146 13.69 -29.51 7.98
CA ASP A 146 14.06 -30.83 8.44
C ASP A 146 14.92 -31.54 7.39
N ALA A 147 16.22 -31.60 7.64
CA ALA A 147 17.19 -32.12 6.69
C ALA A 147 16.93 -33.60 6.35
N ALA A 148 16.47 -34.44 7.32
CA ALA A 148 16.16 -35.82 7.08
C ALA A 148 14.93 -35.97 6.18
N TYR A 149 13.86 -35.25 6.50
CA TYR A 149 12.64 -35.22 5.69
C TYR A 149 12.91 -34.66 4.30
N PHE A 150 13.67 -33.56 4.21
CA PHE A 150 14.05 -32.94 2.93
C PHE A 150 14.70 -33.93 1.98
N LEU A 151 15.67 -34.71 2.48
CA LEU A 151 16.45 -35.63 1.64
C LEU A 151 15.73 -36.94 1.31
N THR A 152 14.68 -37.31 2.11
CA THR A 152 13.94 -38.58 1.95
C THR A 152 12.54 -38.37 1.38
N ASP A 153 11.54 -38.33 2.26
CA ASP A 153 10.11 -38.29 1.92
C ASP A 153 9.69 -36.97 1.25
N GLY A 154 10.30 -35.87 1.65
CA GLY A 154 10.07 -34.54 1.08
C GLY A 154 10.59 -34.39 -0.34
N LYS A 155 11.48 -35.29 -0.79
CA LYS A 155 12.04 -35.29 -2.15
C LYS A 155 12.63 -33.94 -2.54
N GLY A 156 13.31 -33.28 -1.60
CA GLY A 156 13.91 -31.97 -1.78
C GLY A 156 14.89 -31.89 -2.94
N GLN A 157 14.92 -30.74 -3.58
CA GLN A 157 15.79 -30.49 -4.73
C GLN A 157 17.00 -29.66 -4.32
N LYS A 158 18.17 -30.07 -4.81
CA LYS A 158 19.43 -29.33 -4.68
C LYS A 158 19.35 -28.03 -5.47
N GLY A 159 19.91 -26.98 -4.88
CA GLY A 159 19.99 -25.68 -5.53
C GLY A 159 19.13 -24.62 -4.82
N PRO A 160 18.92 -23.49 -5.46
CA PRO A 160 18.15 -22.38 -4.90
C PRO A 160 16.68 -22.76 -4.73
N GLN A 161 16.15 -22.48 -3.54
CA GLN A 161 14.77 -22.81 -3.18
C GLN A 161 13.81 -21.67 -3.55
N LEU A 162 12.60 -22.03 -3.99
CA LEU A 162 11.52 -21.06 -4.23
C LEU A 162 10.98 -20.51 -2.92
N THR A 163 10.76 -21.41 -1.94
CA THR A 163 10.31 -21.07 -0.59
C THR A 163 11.38 -20.28 0.14
N VAL A 164 10.99 -19.18 0.78
CA VAL A 164 11.85 -18.30 1.56
C VAL A 164 11.54 -18.37 3.04
N LEU A 165 12.51 -18.08 3.89
CA LEU A 165 12.29 -17.99 5.33
C LEU A 165 11.77 -16.59 5.71
N LYS A 166 10.76 -16.55 6.53
CA LYS A 166 10.24 -15.33 7.15
C LYS A 166 11.17 -14.81 8.25
N PRO A 167 10.99 -13.59 8.76
CA PRO A 167 11.73 -13.12 9.94
C PRO A 167 11.61 -14.06 11.12
N GLY A 168 12.74 -14.34 11.76
CA GLY A 168 12.76 -15.28 12.88
C GLY A 168 14.13 -15.90 13.09
N ARG A 169 14.20 -16.83 14.05
CA ARG A 169 15.39 -17.59 14.40
C ARG A 169 15.18 -19.05 14.02
N TYR A 170 16.07 -19.57 13.19
CA TYR A 170 15.95 -20.90 12.60
C TYR A 170 17.14 -21.77 13.01
N ARG A 171 16.82 -22.95 13.55
CA ARG A 171 17.76 -24.02 13.80
C ARG A 171 17.69 -24.98 12.61
N LEU A 172 18.65 -24.88 11.71
CA LEU A 172 18.68 -25.65 10.48
C LEU A 172 20.06 -26.30 10.29
N ASN A 173 20.11 -27.32 9.47
CA ASN A 173 21.37 -27.92 9.09
C ASN A 173 22.12 -27.03 8.10
N GLN A 174 23.17 -26.32 8.59
CA GLN A 174 23.96 -25.38 7.78
C GLN A 174 24.93 -26.05 6.80
N TYR A 175 25.11 -27.36 6.91
CA TYR A 175 25.82 -28.12 5.88
C TYR A 175 24.92 -28.37 4.66
N LEU A 176 23.64 -28.62 4.90
CA LEU A 176 22.64 -28.81 3.85
C LEU A 176 22.17 -27.47 3.27
N PHE A 177 21.84 -26.52 4.13
CA PHE A 177 21.23 -25.25 3.74
C PHE A 177 22.17 -24.06 3.93
N GLU A 178 22.46 -23.39 2.87
CA GLU A 178 23.09 -22.08 2.89
C GLU A 178 22.01 -20.99 2.84
N VAL A 179 22.00 -20.10 3.83
CA VAL A 179 21.00 -19.06 3.97
C VAL A 179 21.62 -17.69 3.81
N TYR A 180 21.09 -16.94 2.86
CA TYR A 180 21.41 -15.55 2.65
C TYR A 180 20.32 -14.70 3.31
N ASN A 181 20.69 -13.88 4.29
CA ASN A 181 19.78 -13.08 5.10
C ASN A 181 20.14 -11.59 5.15
N LYS A 182 21.09 -11.14 4.34
CA LYS A 182 21.60 -9.76 4.32
C LYS A 182 21.58 -9.21 2.89
N GLY A 183 21.26 -7.94 2.77
CA GLY A 183 21.27 -7.18 1.53
C GLY A 183 19.91 -6.66 1.11
N ASP A 184 19.90 -5.53 0.40
CA ASP A 184 18.66 -4.85 -0.04
C ASP A 184 17.80 -5.71 -0.98
N ALA A 185 18.42 -6.64 -1.69
CA ALA A 185 17.70 -7.58 -2.56
C ALA A 185 16.80 -8.57 -1.79
N LEU A 186 17.02 -8.74 -0.49
CA LEU A 186 16.27 -9.65 0.37
C LEU A 186 15.24 -8.94 1.27
N ARG A 187 14.96 -7.67 0.99
CA ARG A 187 13.90 -6.95 1.69
C ARG A 187 12.53 -7.47 1.30
N ALA A 188 11.65 -7.55 2.29
CA ALA A 188 10.23 -7.81 2.08
C ALA A 188 9.63 -6.77 1.12
N THR A 189 8.69 -7.20 0.31
CA THR A 189 7.91 -6.31 -0.54
C THR A 189 6.81 -5.67 0.27
N SER A 190 6.92 -4.37 0.50
CA SER A 190 5.87 -3.57 1.15
C SER A 190 4.98 -2.94 0.08
N VAL A 191 3.70 -3.21 0.16
CA VAL A 191 2.66 -2.59 -0.66
C VAL A 191 1.96 -1.55 0.19
N PRO A 192 2.18 -0.25 -0.05
CA PRO A 192 1.57 0.81 0.74
C PRO A 192 0.07 0.94 0.45
N ALA A 193 -0.66 1.59 1.36
CA ALA A 193 -2.07 1.89 1.15
C ALA A 193 -2.27 2.76 -0.11
N GLY A 194 -3.29 2.42 -0.89
CA GLY A 194 -3.56 3.08 -2.18
C GLY A 194 -2.77 2.52 -3.36
N PHE A 195 -1.95 1.47 -3.13
CA PHE A 195 -1.26 0.73 -4.18
C PHE A 195 -1.66 -0.74 -4.15
N VAL A 196 -1.50 -1.37 -5.28
CA VAL A 196 -1.53 -2.83 -5.39
C VAL A 196 -0.25 -3.31 -6.07
N ALA A 197 0.16 -4.52 -5.74
CA ALA A 197 1.32 -5.13 -6.37
C ALA A 197 0.89 -6.18 -7.37
N VAL A 198 1.27 -5.99 -8.60
CA VAL A 198 1.09 -6.98 -9.68
C VAL A 198 2.34 -7.84 -9.75
N ILE A 199 2.14 -9.14 -9.72
CA ILE A 199 3.21 -10.13 -9.72
C ILE A 199 3.37 -10.70 -11.12
N LYS A 200 4.61 -10.64 -11.61
CA LYS A 200 5.06 -11.38 -12.78
C LYS A 200 5.90 -12.55 -12.29
N SER A 201 5.39 -13.75 -12.42
CA SER A 201 6.08 -14.97 -12.04
C SER A 201 6.92 -15.54 -13.19
N ASN A 202 8.18 -15.84 -12.89
CA ASN A 202 9.08 -16.54 -13.81
C ASN A 202 9.05 -18.06 -13.60
N VAL A 203 8.33 -18.52 -12.57
CA VAL A 203 8.22 -19.93 -12.17
C VAL A 203 6.75 -20.37 -12.17
N GLN A 204 6.56 -21.68 -12.34
CA GLN A 204 5.27 -22.33 -12.13
C GLN A 204 5.36 -23.17 -10.86
N GLU A 205 4.41 -22.96 -9.95
CA GLU A 205 4.31 -23.74 -8.72
C GLU A 205 3.69 -25.11 -9.04
N LYS A 206 4.24 -26.16 -8.48
CA LYS A 206 3.76 -27.53 -8.69
C LYS A 206 2.34 -27.77 -8.16
N SER A 207 1.90 -26.93 -7.23
CA SER A 207 0.55 -26.99 -6.64
C SER A 207 -0.55 -26.61 -7.64
N VAL A 208 -0.18 -26.01 -8.78
CA VAL A 208 -1.14 -25.57 -9.80
C VAL A 208 -0.98 -26.41 -11.07
N ASP A 209 -1.88 -27.38 -11.22
CA ASP A 209 -1.83 -28.31 -12.36
C ASP A 209 -2.30 -27.69 -13.68
N VAL A 210 -3.19 -26.69 -13.62
CA VAL A 210 -3.81 -26.09 -14.81
C VAL A 210 -3.53 -24.59 -14.83
N CYS A 211 -2.61 -24.20 -15.72
CA CYS A 211 -2.29 -22.80 -15.97
C CYS A 211 -2.94 -22.33 -17.29
N GLN A 212 -4.25 -22.25 -17.29
CA GLN A 212 -4.96 -21.66 -18.43
C GLN A 212 -5.00 -20.14 -18.28
N PRO A 213 -4.79 -19.39 -19.36
CA PRO A 213 -4.99 -17.95 -19.35
C PRO A 213 -6.42 -17.62 -18.90
N VAL A 214 -6.55 -16.65 -18.02
CA VAL A 214 -7.85 -16.12 -17.63
C VAL A 214 -8.35 -15.27 -18.79
N HIS A 215 -9.30 -15.79 -19.54
CA HIS A 215 -9.99 -15.05 -20.60
C HIS A 215 -11.19 -14.34 -19.98
N ASP A 216 -11.15 -13.04 -19.95
CA ASP A 216 -12.34 -12.24 -19.74
C ASP A 216 -13.00 -11.99 -21.10
N GLU A 217 -14.12 -12.66 -21.36
CA GLU A 217 -14.90 -12.51 -22.59
C GLU A 217 -15.41 -11.07 -22.80
N GLN A 218 -15.44 -10.26 -21.75
CA GLN A 218 -15.92 -8.87 -21.81
C GLN A 218 -14.83 -7.88 -22.25
N THR A 219 -13.55 -8.23 -22.12
CA THR A 219 -12.40 -7.41 -22.54
C THR A 219 -11.78 -7.89 -23.86
N ALA A 220 -12.61 -8.28 -24.81
CA ALA A 220 -12.27 -9.01 -26.03
C ALA A 220 -11.29 -8.32 -27.02
N LYS A 221 -10.69 -7.16 -26.71
CA LYS A 221 -9.89 -6.43 -27.71
C LYS A 221 -8.37 -6.57 -27.56
N LEU A 222 -7.86 -6.91 -26.38
CA LEU A 222 -6.44 -7.20 -26.18
C LEU A 222 -6.35 -8.50 -25.40
N SER A 223 -6.20 -9.62 -26.07
CA SER A 223 -6.04 -10.92 -25.42
C SER A 223 -4.63 -11.03 -24.83
N ILE A 224 -4.43 -10.34 -23.70
CA ILE A 224 -3.23 -10.48 -22.92
C ILE A 224 -3.46 -11.61 -21.93
N PRO A 225 -2.66 -12.66 -21.99
CA PRO A 225 -2.87 -13.82 -21.14
C PRO A 225 -2.44 -13.48 -19.70
N LEU A 226 -3.40 -13.12 -18.87
CA LEU A 226 -3.23 -13.15 -17.42
C LEU A 226 -3.38 -14.59 -16.96
N VAL A 227 -2.60 -14.98 -15.96
CA VAL A 227 -2.59 -16.34 -15.46
C VAL A 227 -3.04 -16.38 -13.99
N PRO A 228 -3.59 -17.50 -13.52
CA PRO A 228 -3.88 -17.69 -12.10
C PRO A 228 -2.61 -17.60 -11.25
N ARG A 229 -2.79 -17.28 -9.97
CA ARG A 229 -1.71 -17.27 -8.99
C ARG A 229 -0.99 -18.64 -8.95
N GLY A 230 0.33 -18.61 -8.89
CA GLY A 230 1.18 -19.81 -8.92
C GLY A 230 1.59 -20.24 -10.33
N CYS A 231 1.00 -19.70 -11.38
CA CYS A 231 1.40 -19.95 -12.76
C CYS A 231 2.50 -18.98 -13.22
N ARG A 232 3.24 -19.40 -14.22
CA ARG A 232 4.25 -18.56 -14.88
C ARG A 232 3.56 -17.53 -15.76
N GLY A 233 3.86 -16.24 -15.55
CA GLY A 233 3.25 -15.12 -16.26
C GLY A 233 2.84 -13.99 -15.30
N VAL A 234 2.01 -13.07 -15.79
CA VAL A 234 1.42 -12.01 -14.96
C VAL A 234 0.16 -12.56 -14.29
N TRP A 235 0.12 -12.51 -12.96
CA TRP A 235 -1.03 -13.01 -12.22
C TRP A 235 -2.24 -12.09 -12.38
N SER A 236 -3.41 -12.70 -12.54
CA SER A 236 -4.70 -11.99 -12.64
C SER A 236 -5.11 -11.35 -11.31
N GLU A 237 -4.64 -11.88 -10.19
CA GLU A 237 -4.96 -11.38 -8.86
C GLU A 237 -3.79 -10.55 -8.33
N PRO A 238 -3.96 -9.23 -8.11
CA PRO A 238 -2.93 -8.40 -7.51
C PRO A 238 -2.85 -8.62 -5.99
N LEU A 239 -1.70 -8.33 -5.41
CA LEU A 239 -1.53 -8.32 -3.97
C LEU A 239 -2.01 -6.99 -3.40
N LEU A 240 -2.85 -7.07 -2.38
CA LEU A 240 -3.39 -5.92 -1.65
C LEU A 240 -2.34 -5.27 -0.74
N PRO A 241 -2.60 -4.09 -0.16
CA PRO A 241 -1.70 -3.45 0.80
C PRO A 241 -1.28 -4.38 1.94
N GLY A 242 0.04 -4.44 2.20
CA GLY A 242 0.61 -5.32 3.19
C GLY A 242 2.09 -5.58 2.96
N THR A 243 2.67 -6.43 3.81
CA THR A 243 4.07 -6.86 3.68
C THR A 243 4.13 -8.31 3.24
N TYR A 244 4.87 -8.57 2.17
CA TYR A 244 4.98 -9.89 1.55
C TYR A 244 6.44 -10.33 1.45
N TYR A 245 6.69 -11.56 1.84
CA TYR A 245 8.01 -12.18 1.73
C TYR A 245 8.07 -12.98 0.44
N LEU A 246 8.45 -12.34 -0.65
CA LEU A 246 8.47 -12.91 -1.99
C LEU A 246 9.91 -13.13 -2.45
N ASN A 247 10.17 -14.29 -3.02
CA ASN A 247 11.46 -14.57 -3.65
C ASN A 247 11.61 -13.72 -4.92
N ARG A 248 12.40 -12.64 -4.85
CA ARG A 248 12.60 -11.72 -5.98
C ARG A 248 13.30 -12.34 -7.20
N ARG A 249 13.85 -13.54 -7.06
CA ARG A 249 14.37 -14.29 -8.21
C ARG A 249 13.26 -14.99 -8.98
N ALA A 250 12.18 -15.34 -8.29
CA ALA A 250 10.99 -15.95 -8.89
C ALA A 250 9.98 -14.90 -9.36
N TYR A 251 9.81 -13.85 -8.56
CA TYR A 251 8.71 -12.90 -8.69
C TYR A 251 9.23 -11.48 -8.89
N GLU A 252 8.85 -10.89 -9.99
CA GLU A 252 8.99 -9.47 -10.25
C GLU A 252 7.72 -8.75 -9.80
N VAL A 253 7.87 -7.64 -9.09
CA VAL A 253 6.75 -6.92 -8.47
C VAL A 253 6.64 -5.54 -9.08
N ALA A 254 5.51 -5.24 -9.71
CA ALA A 254 5.15 -3.93 -10.19
C ALA A 254 4.10 -3.30 -9.26
N LEU A 255 4.41 -2.14 -8.68
CA LEU A 255 3.45 -1.38 -7.87
C LEU A 255 2.61 -0.49 -8.77
N VAL A 256 1.30 -0.60 -8.65
CA VAL A 256 0.34 0.23 -9.38
C VAL A 256 -0.42 1.10 -8.38
N ASP A 257 -0.45 2.40 -8.62
CA ASP A 257 -1.24 3.34 -7.83
C ASP A 257 -2.72 3.22 -8.22
N THR A 258 -3.56 2.88 -7.25
CA THR A 258 -5.01 2.70 -7.43
C THR A 258 -5.82 3.91 -6.96
N ARG A 259 -5.14 4.97 -6.53
CA ARG A 259 -5.79 6.23 -6.17
C ARG A 259 -6.24 6.98 -7.42
N ILE A 260 -7.15 7.91 -7.22
CA ILE A 260 -7.57 8.80 -8.30
C ILE A 260 -6.38 9.69 -8.69
N GLN A 261 -6.00 9.62 -9.95
CA GLN A 261 -4.96 10.43 -10.59
C GLN A 261 -5.61 11.57 -11.36
N THR A 262 -4.95 12.70 -11.41
CA THR A 262 -5.39 13.84 -12.21
C THR A 262 -4.38 14.10 -13.32
N TRP A 263 -4.75 13.81 -14.55
CA TRP A 263 -3.96 14.16 -15.71
C TRP A 263 -4.36 15.53 -16.22
N GLN A 264 -3.39 16.43 -16.28
CA GLN A 264 -3.61 17.83 -16.67
C GLN A 264 -2.94 18.10 -18.01
N TYR A 265 -3.71 18.60 -18.95
CA TYR A 265 -3.23 19.09 -20.25
C TYR A 265 -3.37 20.59 -20.22
N GLN A 266 -2.28 21.30 -19.96
CA GLN A 266 -2.33 22.71 -19.64
C GLN A 266 -1.07 23.46 -20.10
N GLY A 267 -1.25 24.70 -20.58
CA GLY A 267 -0.13 25.57 -20.95
C GLY A 267 0.50 25.22 -22.31
N GLY A 268 1.70 25.73 -22.58
CA GLY A 268 2.39 25.57 -23.86
C GLY A 268 1.83 26.42 -24.99
N TYR A 269 1.17 27.53 -24.68
CA TYR A 269 0.60 28.46 -25.67
C TYR A 269 0.79 29.91 -25.26
N ALA A 270 0.68 30.80 -26.26
CA ALA A 270 0.65 32.23 -26.03
C ALA A 270 -0.77 32.74 -26.20
N ARG A 271 -1.27 33.47 -25.21
CA ARG A 271 -2.57 34.14 -25.31
C ARG A 271 -2.39 35.65 -25.49
N ARG A 272 -3.24 36.24 -26.36
CA ARG A 272 -3.38 37.68 -26.49
C ARG A 272 -4.56 38.13 -25.65
N ARG A 273 -4.33 39.13 -24.80
CA ARG A 273 -5.36 39.78 -24.02
C ARG A 273 -5.53 41.19 -24.54
N ILE A 274 -6.74 41.60 -24.90
CA ILE A 274 -7.06 42.94 -25.26
C ILE A 274 -7.79 43.57 -24.08
N ASN A 275 -7.18 44.59 -23.50
CA ASN A 275 -7.79 45.41 -22.45
C ASN A 275 -8.38 46.66 -23.11
N LEU A 276 -9.68 46.88 -22.83
CA LEU A 276 -10.39 48.10 -23.26
C LEU A 276 -10.46 49.04 -22.06
N THR A 277 -9.85 50.19 -22.17
CA THR A 277 -9.90 51.24 -21.16
C THR A 277 -10.60 52.48 -21.74
N LEU A 278 -11.37 53.18 -20.91
CA LEU A 278 -11.90 54.47 -21.28
C LEU A 278 -10.87 55.55 -20.89
N ASN A 279 -10.47 56.38 -21.85
CA ASN A 279 -9.70 57.55 -21.56
C ASN A 279 -10.60 58.67 -20.97
N GLN A 280 -10.00 59.75 -20.48
CA GLN A 280 -10.73 60.87 -19.86
C GLN A 280 -11.72 61.55 -20.79
N ASN A 281 -11.60 61.37 -22.11
CA ASN A 281 -12.49 61.90 -23.13
C ASN A 281 -13.64 60.98 -23.52
N GLY A 282 -13.83 59.80 -22.78
CA GLY A 282 -14.89 58.86 -23.08
C GLY A 282 -14.63 57.99 -24.32
N GLN A 283 -13.41 58.00 -24.86
CA GLN A 283 -13.03 57.15 -26.00
C GLN A 283 -12.46 55.83 -25.50
N ILE A 284 -12.79 54.74 -26.19
CA ILE A 284 -12.31 53.41 -25.90
C ILE A 284 -10.89 53.26 -26.44
N GLU A 285 -9.91 53.15 -25.56
CA GLU A 285 -8.53 52.86 -25.88
C GLU A 285 -8.28 51.35 -25.76
N GLN A 286 -7.57 50.79 -26.73
CA GLN A 286 -7.29 49.35 -26.81
C GLN A 286 -5.81 49.09 -26.62
N THR A 287 -5.46 48.39 -25.58
CA THR A 287 -4.10 47.87 -25.33
C THR A 287 -4.08 46.36 -25.51
N ALA A 288 -3.10 45.87 -26.27
CA ALA A 288 -2.91 44.43 -26.48
C ALA A 288 -1.68 43.93 -25.68
N GLU A 289 -1.88 42.97 -24.86
CA GLU A 289 -0.83 42.28 -24.08
C GLU A 289 -0.70 40.86 -24.54
N ARG A 290 0.52 40.36 -24.70
CA ARG A 290 0.81 38.95 -25.02
C ARG A 290 1.41 38.29 -23.78
N GLU A 291 0.77 37.24 -23.34
CA GLU A 291 1.17 36.43 -22.19
C GLU A 291 1.50 35.00 -22.65
N GLU A 292 2.67 34.52 -22.31
CA GLU A 292 3.03 33.11 -22.54
C GLU A 292 2.66 32.28 -21.32
N VAL A 293 1.85 31.26 -21.54
CA VAL A 293 1.44 30.30 -20.50
C VAL A 293 2.35 29.08 -20.64
N VAL A 294 3.28 28.96 -19.71
CA VAL A 294 4.23 27.84 -19.68
C VAL A 294 3.51 26.59 -19.21
N THR A 295 3.91 25.43 -19.71
CA THR A 295 3.42 24.14 -19.27
C THR A 295 3.93 23.85 -17.86
N PRO A 296 3.05 23.59 -16.87
CA PRO A 296 3.47 23.21 -15.53
C PRO A 296 4.24 21.88 -15.53
N GLU A 297 5.20 21.70 -14.61
CA GLU A 297 5.99 20.47 -14.50
C GLU A 297 5.15 19.22 -14.19
N ASN A 298 4.00 19.41 -13.54
CA ASN A 298 3.06 18.34 -13.20
C ASN A 298 1.97 18.12 -14.25
N ALA A 299 2.06 18.77 -15.39
CA ALA A 299 1.13 18.54 -16.48
C ALA A 299 1.54 17.30 -17.27
N ALA A 300 0.54 16.48 -17.64
CA ALA A 300 0.73 15.34 -18.51
C ALA A 300 1.24 15.75 -19.90
N ASP A 301 0.71 16.85 -20.42
CA ASP A 301 1.12 17.40 -21.71
C ASP A 301 0.61 18.85 -21.84
N ASN A 302 0.97 19.52 -22.93
CA ASN A 302 0.48 20.82 -23.28
C ASN A 302 -1.03 20.81 -23.52
N ALA A 303 -1.65 21.98 -23.43
CA ALA A 303 -3.05 22.20 -23.82
C ALA A 303 -3.37 21.60 -25.20
N VAL A 304 -4.60 21.11 -25.36
CA VAL A 304 -5.06 20.56 -26.63
C VAL A 304 -5.44 21.68 -27.58
N LEU A 305 -4.81 21.75 -28.74
CA LEU A 305 -5.15 22.70 -29.78
C LEU A 305 -6.38 22.21 -30.55
N LEU A 306 -7.49 22.95 -30.42
CA LEU A 306 -8.73 22.72 -31.11
C LEU A 306 -8.78 23.55 -32.41
N ARG A 307 -9.38 22.97 -33.44
CA ARG A 307 -9.65 23.71 -34.71
C ARG A 307 -11.15 23.87 -34.89
N VAL A 308 -11.64 25.08 -34.67
CA VAL A 308 -13.06 25.42 -34.76
C VAL A 308 -13.19 26.66 -35.63
N GLU A 309 -14.05 26.63 -36.65
CA GLU A 309 -14.26 27.74 -37.62
C GLU A 309 -12.96 28.28 -38.24
N GLY A 310 -11.93 27.43 -38.39
CA GLY A 310 -10.62 27.85 -38.89
C GLY A 310 -9.68 28.51 -37.88
N TRP A 311 -10.14 28.68 -36.64
CA TRP A 311 -9.32 29.19 -35.55
C TRP A 311 -8.64 28.05 -34.80
N GLU A 312 -7.39 28.28 -34.37
CA GLU A 312 -6.68 27.39 -33.45
C GLU A 312 -6.86 27.92 -32.02
N ILE A 313 -7.54 27.11 -31.18
CA ILE A 313 -7.93 27.50 -29.83
C ILE A 313 -7.27 26.53 -28.87
N PRO A 314 -6.30 26.99 -28.05
CA PRO A 314 -5.78 26.19 -26.95
C PRO A 314 -6.87 25.95 -25.90
N GLN A 315 -7.03 24.68 -25.54
CA GLN A 315 -7.98 24.26 -24.53
C GLN A 315 -7.26 23.46 -23.45
N ASP A 316 -7.25 24.02 -22.25
CA ASP A 316 -6.81 23.28 -21.07
C ASP A 316 -7.88 22.26 -20.69
N LEU A 317 -7.46 21.09 -20.25
CA LEU A 317 -8.37 20.08 -19.73
C LEU A 317 -7.74 19.28 -18.60
N ARG A 318 -8.59 18.72 -17.75
CA ARG A 318 -8.22 17.81 -16.66
C ARG A 318 -9.05 16.55 -16.77
N ILE A 319 -8.38 15.43 -16.56
CA ILE A 319 -9.01 14.11 -16.58
C ILE A 319 -8.74 13.45 -15.23
N LEU A 320 -9.80 13.04 -14.57
CA LEU A 320 -9.75 12.23 -13.37
C LEU A 320 -9.83 10.75 -13.76
N ALA A 321 -8.74 10.06 -13.56
CA ALA A 321 -8.61 8.65 -13.91
C ALA A 321 -8.20 7.81 -12.70
N GLN A 322 -8.54 6.54 -12.74
CA GLN A 322 -8.20 5.58 -11.70
C GLN A 322 -7.98 4.21 -12.34
N VAL A 323 -6.96 3.51 -11.88
CA VAL A 323 -6.82 2.06 -12.15
C VAL A 323 -7.43 1.32 -10.98
N THR A 324 -8.39 0.44 -11.26
CA THR A 324 -8.96 -0.40 -10.21
C THR A 324 -7.97 -1.52 -9.83
N PRO A 325 -8.05 -2.08 -8.62
CA PRO A 325 -7.20 -3.21 -8.26
C PRO A 325 -7.32 -4.40 -9.24
N GLU A 326 -8.53 -4.63 -9.75
CA GLU A 326 -8.81 -5.71 -10.68
C GLU A 326 -8.20 -5.49 -12.06
N ASP A 327 -8.13 -4.21 -12.51
CA ASP A 327 -7.56 -3.85 -13.81
C ASP A 327 -6.02 -3.69 -13.78
N ALA A 328 -5.44 -3.53 -12.60
CA ALA A 328 -4.00 -3.32 -12.45
C ALA A 328 -3.13 -4.42 -13.10
N PRO A 329 -3.45 -5.72 -12.99
CA PRO A 329 -2.70 -6.76 -13.71
C PRO A 329 -2.73 -6.60 -15.22
N PHE A 330 -3.89 -6.20 -15.76
CA PHE A 330 -4.05 -5.96 -17.19
C PHE A 330 -3.18 -4.77 -17.66
N VAL A 331 -3.17 -3.67 -16.91
CA VAL A 331 -2.33 -2.50 -17.20
C VAL A 331 -0.85 -2.89 -17.25
N VAL A 332 -0.37 -3.61 -16.24
CA VAL A 332 1.04 -4.04 -16.17
C VAL A 332 1.39 -5.00 -17.31
N ALA A 333 0.48 -5.93 -17.64
CA ALA A 333 0.72 -6.90 -18.69
C ALA A 333 0.69 -6.29 -20.09
N SER A 334 -0.18 -5.27 -20.33
CA SER A 334 -0.39 -4.65 -21.64
C SER A 334 0.64 -3.58 -21.97
N VAL A 335 0.95 -2.72 -21.00
CA VAL A 335 1.71 -1.48 -21.26
C VAL A 335 2.96 -1.40 -20.39
N GLY A 336 2.92 -1.96 -19.17
CA GLY A 336 4.03 -2.01 -18.24
C GLY A 336 3.76 -1.21 -16.96
N ASP A 337 3.52 0.08 -17.07
CA ASP A 337 3.23 0.95 -15.93
C ASP A 337 2.19 2.02 -16.28
N LEU A 338 1.72 2.74 -15.27
CA LEU A 338 0.69 3.77 -15.42
C LEU A 338 1.19 4.97 -16.22
N GLN A 339 2.45 5.33 -16.11
CA GLN A 339 3.05 6.42 -16.89
C GLN A 339 3.07 6.07 -18.38
N ALA A 340 3.42 4.84 -18.71
CA ALA A 340 3.40 4.37 -20.09
C ALA A 340 1.98 4.31 -20.67
N VAL A 341 0.96 4.03 -19.86
CA VAL A 341 -0.45 4.12 -20.28
C VAL A 341 -0.81 5.56 -20.60
N GLU A 342 -0.46 6.50 -19.74
CA GLU A 342 -0.68 7.92 -19.95
C GLU A 342 -0.04 8.40 -21.26
N ASP A 343 1.26 8.15 -21.43
CA ASP A 343 2.05 8.65 -22.56
C ASP A 343 1.67 8.01 -23.91
N LYS A 344 1.47 6.68 -23.92
CA LYS A 344 1.32 5.94 -25.18
C LYS A 344 -0.12 5.77 -25.63
N ILE A 345 -1.07 5.74 -24.70
CA ILE A 345 -2.46 5.43 -25.01
C ILE A 345 -3.35 6.64 -24.74
N ILE A 346 -3.39 7.10 -23.49
CA ILE A 346 -4.40 8.07 -23.07
C ILE A 346 -4.14 9.44 -23.71
N THR A 347 -2.93 9.96 -23.64
CA THR A 347 -2.62 11.29 -24.17
C THR A 347 -2.91 11.42 -25.68
N PRO A 348 -2.47 10.51 -26.57
CA PRO A 348 -2.84 10.56 -27.99
C PRO A 348 -4.34 10.41 -28.21
N THR A 349 -4.99 9.53 -27.46
CA THR A 349 -6.43 9.24 -27.57
C THR A 349 -7.25 10.46 -27.15
N VAL A 350 -6.93 11.07 -26.02
CA VAL A 350 -7.56 12.29 -25.53
C VAL A 350 -7.45 13.41 -26.56
N ARG A 351 -6.25 13.65 -27.10
CA ARG A 351 -6.03 14.68 -28.12
C ARG A 351 -6.87 14.44 -29.36
N SER A 352 -6.98 13.17 -29.80
CA SER A 352 -7.79 12.78 -30.96
C SER A 352 -9.29 12.96 -30.69
N ILE A 353 -9.78 12.44 -29.56
CA ILE A 353 -11.20 12.49 -29.22
C ILE A 353 -11.65 13.93 -28.99
N VAL A 354 -10.89 14.72 -28.22
CA VAL A 354 -11.24 16.11 -27.93
C VAL A 354 -11.31 16.91 -29.24
N ARG A 355 -10.33 16.74 -30.14
CA ARG A 355 -10.35 17.40 -31.46
C ARG A 355 -11.55 16.96 -32.30
N ASN A 356 -11.86 15.66 -32.32
CA ASN A 356 -12.97 15.13 -33.08
C ASN A 356 -14.31 15.61 -32.53
N VAL A 357 -14.50 15.54 -31.23
CA VAL A 357 -15.73 15.96 -30.56
C VAL A 357 -15.95 17.47 -30.68
N THR A 358 -14.91 18.28 -30.57
CA THR A 358 -15.04 19.73 -30.66
C THR A 358 -15.02 20.30 -32.08
N GLY A 359 -14.32 19.65 -33.01
CA GLY A 359 -14.19 20.06 -34.41
C GLY A 359 -15.21 19.45 -35.37
N SER A 360 -15.96 18.42 -34.96
CA SER A 360 -16.89 17.72 -35.84
C SER A 360 -18.17 18.51 -36.04
N THR A 361 -18.75 18.38 -37.24
CA THR A 361 -20.08 18.86 -37.56
C THR A 361 -21.19 17.86 -37.18
N ALA A 362 -20.81 16.73 -36.55
CA ALA A 362 -21.76 15.71 -36.14
C ALA A 362 -22.62 16.22 -34.96
N PRO A 363 -23.92 15.92 -34.94
CA PRO A 363 -24.78 16.29 -33.82
C PRO A 363 -24.32 15.55 -32.55
N ILE A 364 -24.25 16.27 -31.44
CA ILE A 364 -24.10 15.66 -30.12
C ILE A 364 -25.46 15.00 -29.84
N PRO A 365 -25.50 13.74 -29.40
CA PRO A 365 -26.74 13.16 -28.89
C PRO A 365 -27.19 13.99 -27.68
N VAL A 366 -28.27 14.72 -27.84
CA VAL A 366 -28.93 15.44 -26.74
C VAL A 366 -30.04 14.55 -26.24
N ASP A 367 -30.15 14.44 -24.92
CA ASP A 367 -31.25 13.75 -24.24
C ASP A 367 -32.61 14.25 -24.78
N GLN A 368 -33.40 13.30 -25.16
CA GLN A 368 -34.85 13.13 -25.31
C GLN A 368 -35.80 14.35 -25.50
N GLU A 369 -35.36 15.58 -25.63
CA GLU A 369 -36.18 16.70 -26.07
C GLU A 369 -35.67 17.25 -27.40
N GLY A 370 -36.29 16.80 -28.41
CA GLY A 370 -36.31 16.99 -29.83
C GLY A 370 -35.83 18.32 -30.44
N ASP A 371 -34.71 18.87 -30.08
CA ASP A 371 -34.08 19.94 -30.81
C ASP A 371 -32.84 19.38 -31.52
N ASN A 372 -32.99 19.13 -32.84
CA ASN A 372 -31.89 18.78 -33.72
C ASN A 372 -30.90 19.94 -33.78
N LEU A 373 -29.99 20.02 -32.83
CA LEU A 373 -28.87 20.93 -32.91
C LEU A 373 -27.95 20.47 -34.04
N GLN A 374 -28.23 20.96 -35.25
CA GLN A 374 -27.27 21.02 -36.34
C GLN A 374 -26.09 21.88 -35.87
N SER A 375 -25.07 21.25 -35.36
CA SER A 375 -23.94 21.96 -34.78
C SER A 375 -22.82 22.12 -35.77
N VAL A 376 -22.86 23.15 -36.56
CA VAL A 376 -21.62 23.85 -36.87
C VAL A 376 -21.21 24.49 -35.54
N ARG A 377 -20.22 23.95 -34.89
CA ARG A 377 -19.80 24.47 -33.60
C ARG A 377 -19.11 25.79 -33.81
N ARG A 378 -19.61 26.81 -33.15
CA ARG A 378 -18.99 28.10 -33.11
C ARG A 378 -17.91 28.11 -32.03
N VAL A 379 -16.90 28.93 -32.21
CA VAL A 379 -15.86 29.11 -31.17
C VAL A 379 -16.47 29.44 -29.81
N LEU A 380 -17.55 30.23 -29.77
CA LEU A 380 -18.24 30.58 -28.53
C LEU A 380 -18.99 29.42 -27.88
N ASP A 381 -19.38 28.39 -28.65
CA ASP A 381 -20.02 27.19 -28.10
C ASP A 381 -19.08 26.39 -27.17
N LEU A 382 -17.76 26.55 -27.33
CA LEU A 382 -16.77 25.97 -26.40
C LEU A 382 -16.95 26.49 -24.97
N GLN A 383 -17.47 27.70 -24.81
CA GLN A 383 -17.76 28.30 -23.50
C GLN A 383 -19.22 28.05 -23.10
N ASP A 384 -20.17 28.31 -24.03
CA ASP A 384 -21.61 28.29 -23.74
C ASP A 384 -22.15 26.84 -23.56
N LYS A 385 -21.59 25.86 -24.30
CA LYS A 385 -21.98 24.43 -24.25
C LYS A 385 -20.91 23.54 -23.61
N ARG A 386 -20.07 24.11 -22.75
CA ARG A 386 -18.98 23.41 -22.07
C ARG A 386 -19.39 22.10 -21.39
N PRO A 387 -20.46 22.03 -20.55
CA PRO A 387 -20.85 20.79 -19.88
C PRO A 387 -21.24 19.68 -20.85
N GLN A 388 -21.88 20.03 -21.96
CA GLN A 388 -22.29 19.06 -22.99
C GLN A 388 -21.08 18.49 -23.75
N LEU A 389 -20.07 19.36 -24.02
CA LEU A 389 -18.81 18.94 -24.64
C LEU A 389 -17.97 18.05 -23.70
N GLU A 390 -17.90 18.41 -22.41
CA GLU A 390 -17.26 17.60 -21.39
C GLU A 390 -17.86 16.19 -21.33
N GLN A 391 -19.20 16.10 -21.32
CA GLN A 391 -19.91 14.81 -21.30
C GLN A 391 -19.68 14.02 -22.59
N ALA A 392 -19.77 14.65 -23.77
CA ALA A 392 -19.54 13.98 -25.04
C ALA A 392 -18.09 13.44 -25.18
N VAL A 393 -17.12 14.19 -24.66
CA VAL A 393 -15.72 13.72 -24.60
C VAL A 393 -15.58 12.57 -23.62
N LEU A 394 -16.21 12.67 -22.45
CA LEU A 394 -16.20 11.60 -21.45
C LEU A 394 -16.78 10.31 -22.02
N ASP A 395 -17.95 10.37 -22.66
CA ASP A 395 -18.64 9.20 -23.23
C ASP A 395 -17.82 8.54 -24.37
N ALA A 396 -17.12 9.36 -25.16
CA ALA A 396 -16.23 8.86 -26.20
C ALA A 396 -14.90 8.29 -25.65
N LEU A 397 -14.44 8.78 -24.48
CA LEU A 397 -13.16 8.40 -23.89
C LEU A 397 -13.27 7.14 -23.02
N ILE A 398 -14.39 6.93 -22.35
CA ILE A 398 -14.63 5.77 -21.48
C ILE A 398 -14.31 4.43 -22.14
N PRO A 399 -14.82 4.10 -23.37
CA PRO A 399 -14.54 2.81 -23.99
C PRO A 399 -13.06 2.61 -24.31
N GLU A 400 -12.37 3.65 -24.78
CA GLU A 400 -10.95 3.58 -25.12
C GLU A 400 -10.08 3.44 -23.86
N ALA A 401 -10.39 4.17 -22.80
CA ALA A 401 -9.70 4.06 -21.54
C ALA A 401 -9.90 2.69 -20.87
N ARG A 402 -11.12 2.16 -20.94
CA ARG A 402 -11.44 0.81 -20.45
C ARG A 402 -10.65 -0.27 -21.19
N ASN A 403 -10.46 -0.11 -22.51
CA ASN A 403 -9.61 -1.00 -23.28
C ASN A 403 -8.14 -0.96 -22.84
N ALA A 404 -7.70 0.12 -22.21
CA ALA A 404 -6.38 0.25 -21.61
C ALA A 404 -6.32 -0.13 -20.12
N GLY A 405 -7.43 -0.57 -19.51
CA GLY A 405 -7.50 -0.92 -18.09
C GLY A 405 -7.61 0.30 -17.17
N VAL A 406 -8.05 1.45 -17.70
CA VAL A 406 -8.18 2.69 -16.93
C VAL A 406 -9.64 3.09 -16.86
N SER A 407 -10.11 3.41 -15.67
CA SER A 407 -11.44 3.96 -15.44
C SER A 407 -11.36 5.48 -15.38
N ILE A 408 -12.00 6.17 -16.32
CA ILE A 408 -12.14 7.62 -16.31
C ILE A 408 -13.40 8.00 -15.57
N ARG A 409 -13.26 8.88 -14.59
CA ARG A 409 -14.38 9.35 -13.78
C ARG A 409 -14.98 10.66 -14.29
N GLU A 410 -14.11 11.54 -14.74
CA GLU A 410 -14.51 12.89 -15.08
C GLU A 410 -13.54 13.51 -16.07
N VAL A 411 -14.08 14.32 -16.99
CA VAL A 411 -13.32 15.20 -17.86
C VAL A 411 -13.80 16.63 -17.62
N ARG A 412 -12.88 17.55 -17.36
CA ARG A 412 -13.17 18.96 -17.15
C ARG A 412 -12.36 19.81 -18.10
N PHE A 413 -13.03 20.72 -18.79
CA PHE A 413 -12.38 21.72 -19.61
C PHE A 413 -12.00 22.94 -18.77
N GLY A 414 -10.83 23.49 -19.01
CA GLY A 414 -10.47 24.84 -18.57
C GLY A 414 -11.19 25.90 -19.40
N ASP A 415 -10.85 27.13 -19.19
CA ASP A 415 -11.40 28.18 -20.00
C ASP A 415 -10.72 28.19 -21.39
N PRO A 416 -11.49 28.15 -22.50
CA PRO A 416 -10.92 28.19 -23.84
C PRO A 416 -10.22 29.52 -24.10
N VAL A 417 -9.06 29.48 -24.73
CA VAL A 417 -8.33 30.71 -25.12
C VAL A 417 -8.89 31.23 -26.41
N ILE A 418 -10.05 31.89 -26.30
CA ILE A 418 -10.75 32.47 -27.45
C ILE A 418 -9.98 33.67 -27.96
N PRO A 419 -9.74 33.77 -29.30
CA PRO A 419 -9.11 34.95 -29.89
C PRO A 419 -9.87 36.22 -29.51
N PRO A 420 -9.15 37.26 -29.04
CA PRO A 420 -9.79 38.47 -28.53
C PRO A 420 -10.59 39.23 -29.62
N GLU A 421 -10.28 39.01 -30.89
CA GLU A 421 -11.00 39.56 -32.04
C GLU A 421 -12.49 39.14 -32.05
N LEU A 422 -12.76 37.87 -31.68
CA LEU A 422 -14.13 37.35 -31.61
C LEU A 422 -14.90 37.89 -30.40
N LEU A 423 -14.18 38.22 -29.33
CA LEU A 423 -14.77 38.78 -28.11
C LEU A 423 -14.91 40.29 -28.16
N LEU A 424 -14.17 40.93 -29.06
CA LEU A 424 -14.09 42.39 -29.12
C LEU A 424 -15.45 43.03 -29.40
N ALA A 425 -16.18 42.50 -30.38
CA ALA A 425 -17.53 42.97 -30.72
C ALA A 425 -18.48 42.87 -29.52
N ARG A 426 -18.49 41.72 -28.87
CA ARG A 426 -19.34 41.46 -27.70
C ARG A 426 -18.96 42.33 -26.49
N LYS A 427 -17.65 42.50 -26.26
CA LYS A 427 -17.17 43.40 -25.21
C LYS A 427 -17.51 44.89 -25.50
N ARG A 428 -17.39 45.34 -26.76
CA ARG A 428 -17.79 46.69 -27.16
C ARG A 428 -19.28 46.91 -26.94
N GLU A 429 -20.12 45.95 -27.32
CA GLU A 429 -21.56 46.00 -27.10
C GLU A 429 -21.90 46.02 -25.60
N GLN A 430 -21.29 45.14 -24.79
CA GLN A 430 -21.45 45.15 -23.34
C GLN A 430 -21.02 46.50 -22.72
N LEU A 431 -19.88 47.01 -23.15
CA LEU A 431 -19.38 48.28 -22.67
C LEU A 431 -20.32 49.43 -23.05
N ALA A 432 -20.83 49.43 -24.28
CA ALA A 432 -21.82 50.39 -24.73
C ALA A 432 -23.11 50.30 -23.93
N GLN A 433 -23.61 49.10 -23.67
CA GLN A 433 -24.78 48.87 -22.80
C GLN A 433 -24.54 49.32 -21.36
N GLN A 434 -23.35 49.02 -20.82
CA GLN A 434 -22.96 49.50 -19.48
C GLN A 434 -22.88 51.04 -19.44
N MET A 435 -22.32 51.66 -20.48
CA MET A 435 -22.30 53.13 -20.58
C MET A 435 -23.72 53.69 -20.61
N ILE A 436 -24.61 53.15 -21.46
CA ILE A 436 -26.02 53.56 -21.50
C ILE A 436 -26.69 53.41 -20.15
N THR A 437 -26.45 52.26 -19.47
CA THR A 437 -27.02 52.04 -18.12
C THR A 437 -26.42 52.95 -17.07
N THR A 438 -25.13 53.26 -17.17
CA THR A 438 -24.45 54.23 -16.30
C THR A 438 -24.97 55.64 -16.50
N PHE A 439 -25.06 56.09 -17.78
CA PHE A 439 -25.63 57.42 -18.09
C PHE A 439 -27.09 57.51 -17.66
N ARG A 440 -27.89 56.44 -17.83
CA ARG A 440 -29.27 56.42 -17.30
C ARG A 440 -29.31 56.52 -15.79
N LYS A 441 -28.41 55.82 -15.09
CA LYS A 441 -28.30 55.89 -13.63
C LYS A 441 -27.81 57.26 -13.17
N GLU A 442 -26.87 57.87 -13.88
CA GLU A 442 -26.41 59.22 -13.58
C GLU A 442 -27.51 60.24 -13.83
N GLN A 443 -28.25 60.09 -14.92
CA GLN A 443 -29.41 60.93 -15.19
C GLN A 443 -30.50 60.76 -14.14
N GLN A 444 -30.81 59.53 -13.76
CA GLN A 444 -31.74 59.23 -12.66
C GLN A 444 -31.21 59.75 -11.32
N ALA A 445 -29.92 59.59 -11.05
CA ALA A 445 -29.30 60.13 -9.83
C ALA A 445 -29.32 61.66 -9.79
N GLN A 446 -29.16 62.31 -10.95
CA GLN A 446 -29.34 63.76 -11.04
C GLN A 446 -30.82 64.16 -10.83
N GLU A 447 -31.73 63.45 -11.46
CA GLU A 447 -33.17 63.68 -11.25
C GLU A 447 -33.59 63.37 -9.81
N GLU A 448 -33.03 62.33 -9.20
CA GLU A 448 -33.26 62.01 -7.80
C GLU A 448 -32.56 62.98 -6.84
N ARG A 449 -31.40 63.49 -7.18
CA ARG A 449 -30.77 64.59 -6.44
C ARG A 449 -31.66 65.83 -6.43
N ILE A 450 -32.24 66.17 -7.61
CA ILE A 450 -33.18 67.25 -7.71
C ILE A 450 -34.48 66.94 -6.93
N LYS A 451 -34.95 65.70 -6.94
CA LYS A 451 -36.09 65.26 -6.14
C LYS A 451 -35.74 65.18 -4.65
N THR A 452 -34.50 64.73 -4.32
CA THR A 452 -34.10 64.64 -2.92
C THR A 452 -33.79 65.98 -2.28
N GLU A 453 -33.33 66.99 -3.07
CA GLU A 453 -33.25 68.35 -2.56
C GLU A 453 -34.66 68.96 -2.35
N LYS A 454 -35.62 68.54 -3.17
CA LYS A 454 -37.02 68.91 -2.94
C LYS A 454 -37.65 68.08 -1.81
N ALA A 455 -37.24 66.81 -1.66
CA ALA A 455 -37.74 65.92 -0.60
C ALA A 455 -37.00 66.11 0.73
N ARG A 456 -35.78 66.64 0.73
CA ARG A 456 -35.00 66.94 1.94
C ARG A 456 -35.67 68.04 2.79
N ALA A 457 -36.50 68.84 2.13
CA ALA A 457 -37.36 69.82 2.83
C ALA A 457 -38.60 69.16 3.48
N THR A 458 -38.91 67.88 3.11
CA THR A 458 -40.09 67.18 3.62
C THR A 458 -39.81 65.92 4.40
N ALA A 459 -38.55 65.48 4.48
CA ALA A 459 -38.22 64.15 5.01
C ALA A 459 -37.19 64.14 6.13
N GLU A 460 -37.41 64.93 7.20
CA GLU A 460 -36.73 64.70 8.50
C GLU A 460 -37.32 63.47 9.28
N GLN A 461 -38.23 62.74 8.67
CA GLN A 461 -38.95 61.69 9.40
C GLN A 461 -38.74 60.22 8.92
N GLN A 462 -37.82 59.92 7.96
CA GLN A 462 -37.67 58.53 7.49
C GLN A 462 -36.36 57.78 7.77
N PRO A 463 -35.55 58.11 8.77
CA PRO A 463 -34.36 57.26 9.02
C PRO A 463 -34.67 55.92 9.75
N GLU A 464 -35.81 55.77 10.34
CA GLU A 464 -36.13 54.52 11.11
C GLU A 464 -36.63 53.35 10.22
N LEU A 465 -37.37 53.65 9.14
CA LEU A 465 -37.91 52.60 8.27
C LEU A 465 -36.80 51.87 7.47
N VAL A 466 -35.81 52.63 6.98
CA VAL A 466 -34.72 52.02 6.21
C VAL A 466 -33.81 51.16 7.09
N ARG A 467 -33.63 51.53 8.37
CA ARG A 467 -32.85 50.68 9.28
C ARG A 467 -33.58 49.35 9.60
N ALA A 468 -34.91 49.37 9.68
CA ALA A 468 -35.70 48.18 9.93
C ALA A 468 -35.69 47.22 8.70
N GLU A 469 -35.68 47.76 7.50
CA GLU A 469 -35.68 46.97 6.27
C GLU A 469 -34.31 46.26 6.01
N ILE A 470 -33.21 46.98 6.28
CA ILE A 470 -31.87 46.40 6.23
C ILE A 470 -31.70 45.30 7.29
N GLN A 471 -32.25 45.51 8.49
CA GLN A 471 -32.19 44.46 9.51
C GLN A 471 -32.99 43.21 9.12
N VAL A 472 -34.10 43.34 8.44
CA VAL A 472 -34.92 42.22 7.96
C VAL A 472 -34.19 41.47 6.83
N GLU A 473 -33.51 42.18 5.95
CA GLU A 473 -32.78 41.52 4.84
C GLU A 473 -31.53 40.80 5.33
N VAL A 474 -30.76 41.40 6.25
CA VAL A 474 -29.64 40.74 6.94
C VAL A 474 -30.10 39.52 7.69
N ALA A 475 -31.25 39.60 8.40
CA ALA A 475 -31.83 38.45 9.11
C ALA A 475 -32.27 37.30 8.16
N LYS A 476 -32.73 37.64 6.94
CA LYS A 476 -33.02 36.61 5.91
C LYS A 476 -31.78 35.93 5.37
N GLN A 477 -30.73 36.71 5.09
CA GLN A 477 -29.44 36.15 4.61
C GLN A 477 -28.77 35.31 5.68
N ASP A 478 -28.79 35.71 6.93
CA ASP A 478 -28.30 34.90 8.05
C ASP A 478 -29.09 33.61 8.21
N ARG A 479 -30.40 33.64 7.96
CA ARG A 479 -31.24 32.44 7.99
C ARG A 479 -30.90 31.46 6.86
N THR A 480 -30.68 31.97 5.64
CA THR A 480 -30.30 31.13 4.52
C THR A 480 -28.88 30.58 4.68
N ALA A 481 -27.95 31.38 5.21
CA ALA A 481 -26.60 30.94 5.52
C ALA A 481 -26.57 29.86 6.62
N ALA A 482 -27.43 30.00 7.63
CA ALA A 482 -27.60 28.98 8.69
C ALA A 482 -28.20 27.67 8.14
N GLN A 483 -29.19 27.77 7.22
CA GLN A 483 -29.75 26.58 6.57
C GLN A 483 -28.71 25.84 5.73
N LEU A 484 -27.92 26.56 4.89
CA LEU A 484 -26.86 25.96 4.08
C LEU A 484 -25.75 25.31 4.91
N ARG A 485 -25.39 25.93 6.06
CA ARG A 485 -24.46 25.31 7.02
C ARG A 485 -25.04 24.03 7.65
N GLY A 486 -26.34 24.06 8.00
CA GLY A 486 -27.05 22.89 8.55
C GLY A 486 -27.14 21.73 7.55
N GLU A 487 -27.38 22.02 6.26
CA GLU A 487 -27.39 21.01 5.19
C GLU A 487 -26.00 20.44 4.92
N GLY A 488 -24.97 21.29 4.93
CA GLY A 488 -23.58 20.83 4.80
C GLY A 488 -23.14 19.93 5.95
N GLU A 489 -23.53 20.28 7.19
CA GLU A 489 -23.23 19.45 8.37
C GLU A 489 -24.01 18.12 8.33
N LYS A 490 -25.27 18.15 7.88
CA LYS A 490 -26.09 16.95 7.69
C LYS A 490 -25.50 16.00 6.66
N LEU A 491 -25.04 16.52 5.52
CA LEU A 491 -24.37 15.73 4.48
C LEU A 491 -23.07 15.13 5.02
N ARG A 492 -22.26 15.90 5.72
CA ARG A 492 -21.03 15.41 6.36
C ARG A 492 -21.29 14.31 7.37
N LEU A 493 -22.33 14.45 8.19
CA LEU A 493 -22.73 13.42 9.16
C LEU A 493 -23.30 12.16 8.48
N GLN A 494 -24.00 12.30 7.35
CA GLN A 494 -24.47 11.17 6.55
C GLN A 494 -23.34 10.37 5.94
N GLU A 495 -22.31 11.05 5.40
CA GLU A 495 -21.11 10.41 4.86
C GLU A 495 -20.32 9.65 5.94
N ILE A 496 -20.19 10.26 7.14
CA ILE A 496 -19.55 9.61 8.28
C ILE A 496 -20.37 8.38 8.74
N ALA A 497 -21.69 8.50 8.79
CA ALA A 497 -22.58 7.40 9.16
C ALA A 497 -22.56 6.26 8.14
N ALA A 498 -22.51 6.57 6.83
CA ALA A 498 -22.36 5.59 5.77
C ALA A 498 -21.01 4.86 5.86
N GLY A 499 -19.93 5.58 6.15
CA GLY A 499 -18.61 5.01 6.40
C GLY A 499 -18.59 4.07 7.61
N GLN A 500 -19.24 4.46 8.71
CA GLN A 500 -19.36 3.63 9.90
C GLN A 500 -20.25 2.40 9.66
N GLN A 501 -21.29 2.52 8.87
CA GLN A 501 -22.16 1.41 8.49
C GLN A 501 -21.44 0.39 7.59
N ALA A 502 -20.59 0.85 6.68
CA ALA A 502 -19.73 0.00 5.86
C ALA A 502 -18.69 -0.75 6.72
N GLN A 503 -18.09 -0.07 7.70
CA GLN A 503 -17.16 -0.70 8.66
C GLN A 503 -17.87 -1.74 9.55
N ALA A 504 -19.09 -1.46 9.98
CA ALA A 504 -19.89 -2.38 10.78
C ALA A 504 -20.30 -3.65 9.99
N GLY A 505 -20.43 -3.54 8.68
CA GLY A 505 -20.72 -4.66 7.80
C GLY A 505 -19.55 -5.65 7.62
N VAL A 506 -18.31 -5.14 7.72
CA VAL A 506 -17.09 -5.93 7.51
C VAL A 506 -16.54 -6.51 8.81
N LEU A 507 -16.64 -5.77 9.90
CA LEU A 507 -16.00 -6.10 11.19
C LEU A 507 -16.96 -6.63 12.27
N GLY A 508 -18.27 -6.60 12.02
CA GLY A 508 -19.28 -6.94 13.01
C GLY A 508 -19.59 -5.76 13.95
N LYS A 509 -20.86 -5.66 14.38
CA LYS A 509 -21.35 -4.52 15.16
C LYS A 509 -20.63 -4.30 16.49
N GLU A 510 -20.21 -5.40 17.13
CA GLU A 510 -19.53 -5.38 18.43
C GLU A 510 -18.12 -4.80 18.34
N LEU A 511 -17.36 -5.23 17.32
CA LEU A 511 -15.97 -4.78 17.12
C LEU A 511 -15.90 -3.32 16.68
N THR A 512 -16.88 -2.89 15.87
CA THR A 512 -16.97 -1.51 15.39
C THR A 512 -17.29 -0.55 16.53
N TYR A 513 -18.16 -0.98 17.47
CA TYR A 513 -18.47 -0.20 18.67
C TYR A 513 -17.25 -0.05 19.59
N GLN A 514 -16.53 -1.14 19.81
CA GLN A 514 -15.30 -1.12 20.63
C GLN A 514 -14.23 -0.22 19.99
N LEU A 515 -14.08 -0.27 18.67
CA LEU A 515 -13.10 0.55 17.95
C LEU A 515 -13.48 2.05 17.94
N ALA A 516 -14.79 2.34 17.85
CA ALA A 516 -15.30 3.70 17.95
C ALA A 516 -15.06 4.29 19.35
N VAL A 517 -15.34 3.51 20.41
CA VAL A 517 -15.10 3.93 21.80
C VAL A 517 -13.61 4.17 22.07
N VAL A 518 -12.73 3.30 21.58
CA VAL A 518 -11.27 3.46 21.71
C VAL A 518 -10.78 4.72 20.99
N LYS A 519 -11.29 4.98 19.79
CA LYS A 519 -10.94 6.16 19.01
C LYS A 519 -11.39 7.46 19.68
N GLU A 520 -12.58 7.47 20.26
CA GLU A 520 -13.13 8.63 20.98
C GLU A 520 -12.35 8.88 22.28
N VAL A 521 -12.01 7.83 23.00
CA VAL A 521 -11.18 7.92 24.22
C VAL A 521 -9.76 8.43 23.90
N LEU A 522 -9.15 7.94 22.81
CA LEU A 522 -7.85 8.41 22.37
C LEU A 522 -7.88 9.88 21.91
N ALA A 523 -8.95 10.28 21.21
CA ALA A 523 -9.15 11.67 20.81
C ALA A 523 -9.35 12.60 22.01
N PHE A 524 -10.07 12.14 23.03
CA PHE A 524 -10.25 12.87 24.29
C PHE A 524 -8.93 13.03 25.07
N ILE A 525 -8.12 11.97 25.13
CA ILE A 525 -6.80 11.99 25.78
C ILE A 525 -5.85 12.91 25.00
N ALA A 526 -5.87 12.89 23.67
CA ALA A 526 -5.04 13.77 22.84
C ALA A 526 -5.43 15.26 22.97
N ALA A 527 -6.71 15.54 23.13
CA ALA A 527 -7.23 16.90 23.34
C ALA A 527 -7.01 17.44 24.77
N ASN A 528 -6.84 16.55 25.75
CA ASN A 528 -6.71 16.90 27.16
C ASN A 528 -5.56 16.09 27.80
N PRO A 529 -4.29 16.43 27.54
CA PRO A 529 -3.15 15.66 28.02
C PRO A 529 -3.02 15.61 29.55
N ASP A 530 -3.64 16.54 30.27
CA ASP A 530 -3.65 16.59 31.73
C ASP A 530 -4.79 15.78 32.38
N ALA A 531 -5.70 15.20 31.62
CA ALA A 531 -6.85 14.45 32.15
C ALA A 531 -6.47 13.04 32.65
N VAL A 532 -5.30 12.52 32.29
CA VAL A 532 -4.84 11.20 32.73
C VAL A 532 -3.58 11.39 33.57
N LYS A 533 -3.74 11.61 34.84
CA LYS A 533 -2.66 11.45 35.82
C LYS A 533 -2.52 9.97 36.14
N VAL A 534 -1.51 9.35 35.54
CA VAL A 534 -1.12 7.98 35.92
C VAL A 534 -0.42 8.09 37.27
N PRO A 535 -0.94 7.49 38.36
CA PRO A 535 -0.21 7.45 39.60
C PRO A 535 1.05 6.59 39.39
N ASN A 536 2.20 7.15 39.74
CA ASN A 536 3.44 6.38 39.84
C ASN A 536 3.29 5.38 40.99
N VAL A 537 2.88 4.17 40.66
CA VAL A 537 2.94 3.06 41.60
C VAL A 537 4.34 2.46 41.52
N LEU A 538 5.14 2.82 42.47
CA LEU A 538 6.43 2.16 42.73
C LEU A 538 6.09 0.79 43.33
N VAL A 539 6.18 -0.27 42.55
CA VAL A 539 6.13 -1.64 43.07
C VAL A 539 7.57 -2.08 43.29
N GLU A 540 8.02 -2.05 44.53
CA GLU A 540 9.28 -2.64 44.98
C GLU A 540 9.01 -4.10 45.31
N GLY A 541 9.69 -5.02 44.63
CA GLY A 541 9.94 -6.40 45.05
C GLY A 541 9.06 -7.48 44.49
N GLY A 542 9.66 -8.35 43.66
CA GLY A 542 9.15 -9.69 43.39
C GLY A 542 9.28 -10.12 41.95
N GLU A 543 10.15 -11.08 41.74
CA GLU A 543 10.49 -11.75 40.49
C GLU A 543 9.30 -12.17 39.63
N SER A 544 9.55 -12.12 38.33
CA SER A 544 8.90 -12.84 37.22
C SER A 544 7.53 -12.31 36.71
N GLY A 545 7.56 -11.86 35.47
CA GLY A 545 6.40 -11.81 34.61
C GLY A 545 6.10 -10.43 34.02
N SER A 546 6.77 -10.08 32.93
CA SER A 546 6.44 -8.91 32.14
C SER A 546 5.06 -9.06 31.49
N LEU A 547 4.07 -8.41 32.06
CA LEU A 547 2.81 -8.13 31.35
C LEU A 547 2.97 -6.80 30.61
N PRO A 548 2.67 -6.72 29.32
CA PRO A 548 2.80 -5.50 28.57
C PRO A 548 1.80 -4.44 29.06
N ALA A 549 2.26 -3.18 29.11
CA ALA A 549 1.51 -2.01 29.57
C ALA A 549 0.10 -1.85 28.98
N ALA A 550 -0.18 -2.50 27.86
CA ALA A 550 -1.50 -2.54 27.22
C ALA A 550 -2.58 -3.25 28.06
N ALA A 551 -2.21 -4.26 28.85
CA ALA A 551 -3.18 -4.99 29.68
C ALA A 551 -3.64 -4.18 30.91
N ALA A 552 -2.80 -3.26 31.39
CA ALA A 552 -3.15 -2.37 32.52
C ALA A 552 -4.18 -1.30 32.11
N VAL A 553 -4.13 -0.84 30.86
CA VAL A 553 -5.08 0.15 30.33
C VAL A 553 -6.45 -0.47 30.11
N PHE A 554 -6.52 -1.72 29.65
CA PHE A 554 -7.79 -2.40 29.44
C PHE A 554 -8.48 -2.84 30.76
N GLY A 555 -7.71 -3.18 31.79
CA GLY A 555 -8.25 -3.47 33.12
C GLY A 555 -8.86 -2.24 33.82
N PHE A 556 -8.36 -1.06 33.55
CA PHE A 556 -8.85 0.19 34.13
C PHE A 556 -10.16 0.66 33.46
N LEU A 557 -10.34 0.39 32.18
CA LEU A 557 -11.56 0.78 31.44
C LEU A 557 -12.78 -0.10 31.76
N GLY A 558 -12.58 -1.30 32.25
CA GLY A 558 -13.68 -2.23 32.59
C GLY A 558 -14.38 -1.96 33.94
N ASN A 559 -13.79 -1.17 34.81
CA ASN A 559 -14.30 -1.04 36.18
C ASN A 559 -14.29 0.40 36.74
N SER A 560 -14.19 1.44 35.92
CA SER A 560 -14.11 2.80 36.40
C SER A 560 -15.39 3.60 36.20
N THR A 561 -15.66 4.41 37.19
CA THR A 561 -16.67 5.47 37.24
C THR A 561 -16.60 6.49 36.09
N VAL A 562 -15.58 6.41 35.23
CA VAL A 562 -15.39 7.22 34.02
C VAL A 562 -16.47 6.92 32.97
N ALA A 563 -16.91 5.65 32.88
CA ALA A 563 -18.03 5.29 31.99
C ALA A 563 -19.36 5.91 32.42
N ARG A 564 -19.52 6.24 33.72
CA ARG A 564 -20.69 6.96 34.24
C ARG A 564 -20.62 8.47 34.03
N GLY A 565 -19.39 9.04 33.96
CA GLY A 565 -19.19 10.47 33.69
C GLY A 565 -19.45 10.88 32.25
N LEU A 566 -19.13 10.00 31.28
CA LEU A 566 -19.38 10.24 29.87
C LEU A 566 -20.86 10.19 29.49
N GLY A 567 -21.66 9.38 30.19
CA GLY A 567 -23.11 9.33 29.97
C GLY A 567 -23.87 10.56 30.49
N GLN A 568 -23.26 11.34 31.39
CA GLN A 568 -23.87 12.58 31.91
C GLN A 568 -23.39 13.84 31.18
N ALA A 569 -22.24 13.79 30.46
CA ALA A 569 -21.72 14.94 29.72
C ALA A 569 -22.43 15.18 28.36
N THR A 570 -23.17 14.20 27.84
CA THR A 570 -23.93 14.33 26.60
C THR A 570 -25.32 14.93 26.75
N GLY A 571 -25.73 15.26 27.97
CA GLY A 571 -27.06 15.83 28.29
C GLY A 571 -27.08 17.35 28.52
N ALA A 572 -25.99 18.07 28.35
CA ALA A 572 -25.99 19.53 28.53
C ALA A 572 -26.19 20.24 27.19
N SER A 573 -27.38 20.74 27.00
CA SER A 573 -27.76 21.72 25.98
C SER A 573 -26.81 22.94 26.04
N PRO A 574 -26.30 23.44 24.93
CA PRO A 574 -25.44 24.62 24.96
C PRO A 574 -26.23 25.87 25.32
N ALA A 575 -25.82 26.50 26.39
CA ALA A 575 -26.27 27.83 26.77
C ALA A 575 -25.85 28.88 25.72
N PRO A 576 -26.60 29.96 25.49
CA PRO A 576 -26.36 30.89 24.40
C PRO A 576 -25.05 31.70 24.64
N ALA A 577 -24.26 31.78 23.60
CA ALA A 577 -23.02 32.55 23.56
C ALA A 577 -23.29 34.04 23.81
N LYS A 578 -22.73 34.58 24.88
CA LYS A 578 -22.64 36.01 25.17
C LYS A 578 -21.79 36.73 24.10
N LYS A 579 -22.39 37.78 23.55
CA LYS A 579 -21.76 38.80 22.71
C LYS A 579 -20.52 39.37 23.41
N LEU A 580 -19.39 39.31 22.72
CA LEU A 580 -18.24 40.20 22.94
C LEU A 580 -17.97 40.94 21.62
N TYR A 581 -18.62 42.09 21.51
CA TYR A 581 -18.14 43.21 20.70
C TYR A 581 -17.78 44.31 21.69
N GLU A 582 -16.52 44.61 21.86
CA GLU A 582 -15.98 45.94 22.12
C GLU A 582 -14.47 45.96 21.85
N LYS A 583 -14.16 46.78 20.95
CA LYS A 583 -12.98 47.50 20.48
C LYS A 583 -12.25 46.92 19.27
#